data_c66035abc98e6a3b9b2e826c9aea9b8f
#
_entry.id   c66035abc98e6a3b9b2e826c9aea9b8f
#
_cell.length_a   1.000
_cell.length_b   1.000
_cell.length_c   1.000
_cell.angle_alpha   90.00
_cell.angle_beta   90.00
_cell.angle_gamma   90.00
#
_symmetry.space_group_name_H-M   'P 1'
#
loop_
_entity.id
_entity.type
_entity.pdbx_description
1 polymer ?
#
loop_
_entity_poly.entity_id
_entity_poly.type
_entity_poly.pdbx_seq_one_letter_code
_entity_poly.pdbx_strand_id
1 'polypeptide(L)'
;MLTDPPAAALRLDIDREALAGNWRTLDRLSGKARAGAAVKADAYGTGARIAVPLLWEAGCRDFFVTYASEAADIIDLVAPASICLLHGPLSAADAIWARSAGVRVVINSLEQTRRWLDTGGGLCDVMVDTGINRLGLPMTTLGDELVQRLEIDVLMSHLASADEDTPFNAVQCARWNDAICAMPHRRASLANSAGIMLGEAYHGDLTRPGLSLYGGIARPEMAAEIRQVARPMAAIMQVREISAGEGVGYNSTFIAPAMMRVGVIALGYADGYLRCWSGGKGAMKVE
;
A
#
# COMPACT_ATOMS: atom_id res chain seq x y z
N MET A 1 -10.97 27.73 31.88
CA MET A 1 -10.71 26.49 31.13
C MET A 1 -10.78 26.86 29.65
N LEU A 2 -9.76 26.52 28.86
CA LEU A 2 -9.85 26.67 27.41
C LEU A 2 -10.86 25.63 26.91
N THR A 3 -11.81 26.05 26.08
CA THR A 3 -12.69 25.12 25.35
C THR A 3 -11.90 24.38 24.29
N ASP A 4 -12.37 23.19 23.90
CA ASP A 4 -11.75 22.45 22.80
C ASP A 4 -11.68 23.33 21.53
N PRO A 5 -10.59 23.23 20.75
CA PRO A 5 -10.47 23.99 19.51
C PRO A 5 -11.61 23.59 18.55
N PRO A 6 -12.07 24.52 17.70
CA PRO A 6 -13.06 24.18 16.66
C PRO A 6 -12.50 23.13 15.71
N ALA A 7 -13.38 22.43 14.98
CA ALA A 7 -12.99 21.44 13.98
C ALA A 7 -12.05 22.06 12.94
N ALA A 8 -11.04 21.31 12.50
CA ALA A 8 -10.11 21.75 11.49
C ALA A 8 -10.84 22.12 10.18
N ALA A 9 -10.40 23.21 9.53
CA ALA A 9 -10.95 23.67 8.27
C ALA A 9 -10.67 22.68 7.10
N LEU A 10 -9.65 21.85 7.25
CA LEU A 10 -9.35 20.70 6.37
C LEU A 10 -9.32 19.45 7.22
N ARG A 11 -10.04 18.42 6.82
CA ARG A 11 -10.04 17.11 7.47
C ARG A 11 -10.12 15.99 6.43
N LEU A 12 -9.70 14.80 6.82
CA LEU A 12 -9.83 13.58 6.03
C LEU A 12 -10.89 12.69 6.69
N ASP A 13 -12.01 12.51 6.03
CA ASP A 13 -13.03 11.56 6.46
C ASP A 13 -12.71 10.17 5.91
N ILE A 14 -12.70 9.16 6.78
CA ILE A 14 -12.41 7.76 6.42
C ILE A 14 -13.70 6.96 6.52
N ASP A 15 -14.15 6.43 5.38
CA ASP A 15 -15.27 5.49 5.32
C ASP A 15 -14.79 4.09 5.77
N ARG A 16 -15.00 3.81 7.05
CA ARG A 16 -14.56 2.57 7.72
C ARG A 16 -15.21 1.33 7.11
N GLU A 17 -16.48 1.45 6.73
CA GLU A 17 -17.20 0.33 6.13
C GLU A 17 -16.71 0.04 4.71
N ALA A 18 -16.39 1.09 3.93
CA ALA A 18 -15.77 0.94 2.61
C ALA A 18 -14.41 0.25 2.71
N LEU A 19 -13.55 0.62 3.68
CA LEU A 19 -12.25 -0.03 3.87
C LEU A 19 -12.40 -1.54 4.17
N ALA A 20 -13.24 -1.89 5.14
CA ALA A 20 -13.50 -3.29 5.47
C ALA A 20 -14.16 -4.05 4.30
N GLY A 21 -15.08 -3.38 3.60
CA GLY A 21 -15.75 -3.93 2.41
C GLY A 21 -14.80 -4.18 1.25
N ASN A 22 -13.88 -3.24 0.97
CA ASN A 22 -12.86 -3.40 -0.05
C ASN A 22 -11.94 -4.60 0.26
N TRP A 23 -11.53 -4.75 1.54
CA TRP A 23 -10.71 -5.91 1.92
C TRP A 23 -11.46 -7.23 1.66
N ARG A 24 -12.75 -7.35 2.07
CA ARG A 24 -13.54 -8.56 1.83
C ARG A 24 -13.72 -8.85 0.34
N THR A 25 -13.90 -7.79 -0.46
CA THR A 25 -13.96 -7.93 -1.92
C THR A 25 -12.66 -8.46 -2.49
N LEU A 26 -11.51 -7.92 -2.07
CA LEU A 26 -10.18 -8.34 -2.52
C LEU A 26 -9.86 -9.77 -2.05
N ASP A 27 -10.26 -10.16 -0.83
CA ASP A 27 -10.14 -11.53 -0.33
C ASP A 27 -10.97 -12.50 -1.19
N ARG A 28 -12.22 -12.16 -1.50
CA ARG A 28 -13.07 -12.95 -2.39
C ARG A 28 -12.49 -13.08 -3.82
N LEU A 29 -11.98 -11.98 -4.38
CA LEU A 29 -11.37 -11.96 -5.71
C LEU A 29 -10.03 -12.73 -5.75
N SER A 30 -9.38 -12.91 -4.61
CA SER A 30 -8.17 -13.74 -4.48
C SER A 30 -8.45 -15.24 -4.56
N GLY A 31 -9.71 -15.67 -4.61
CA GLY A 31 -10.10 -17.06 -4.79
C GLY A 31 -9.70 -17.94 -3.60
N LYS A 32 -8.78 -18.87 -3.81
CA LYS A 32 -8.27 -19.77 -2.75
C LYS A 32 -7.24 -19.10 -1.85
N ALA A 33 -6.55 -18.06 -2.35
CA ALA A 33 -5.60 -17.30 -1.58
C ALA A 33 -6.31 -16.40 -0.56
N ARG A 34 -5.62 -16.12 0.55
CA ARG A 34 -6.08 -15.09 1.49
C ARG A 34 -5.55 -13.72 1.07
N ALA A 35 -6.33 -12.68 1.29
CA ALA A 35 -5.82 -11.33 1.14
C ALA A 35 -5.17 -10.85 2.43
N GLY A 36 -3.91 -10.41 2.35
CA GLY A 36 -3.28 -9.57 3.35
C GLY A 36 -3.64 -8.10 3.14
N ALA A 37 -2.90 -7.20 3.77
CA ALA A 37 -3.09 -5.76 3.63
C ALA A 37 -1.75 -5.00 3.69
N ALA A 38 -1.43 -4.23 2.66
CA ALA A 38 -0.33 -3.28 2.72
C ALA A 38 -0.80 -2.01 3.45
N VAL A 39 -0.29 -1.81 4.68
CA VAL A 39 -0.62 -0.68 5.56
C VAL A 39 0.56 0.27 5.76
N LYS A 40 1.57 0.16 4.91
CA LYS A 40 2.75 1.04 4.86
C LYS A 40 2.37 2.50 4.58
N ALA A 41 3.31 3.42 4.86
CA ALA A 41 3.11 4.86 4.71
C ALA A 41 1.85 5.34 5.42
N ASP A 42 1.71 4.93 6.70
CA ASP A 42 0.55 5.23 7.54
C ASP A 42 -0.79 4.84 6.86
N ALA A 43 -0.86 3.60 6.37
CA ALA A 43 -2.00 3.07 5.62
C ALA A 43 -2.35 3.95 4.41
N TYR A 44 -1.34 4.26 3.59
CA TYR A 44 -1.47 5.15 2.42
C TYR A 44 -2.00 6.56 2.79
N GLY A 45 -1.66 7.04 4.00
CA GLY A 45 -2.07 8.34 4.51
C GLY A 45 -3.47 8.35 5.17
N THR A 46 -4.11 7.20 5.34
CA THR A 46 -5.44 7.11 5.97
C THR A 46 -5.38 6.87 7.48
N GLY A 47 -4.18 6.65 8.02
CA GLY A 47 -3.96 6.36 9.44
C GLY A 47 -3.90 4.85 9.72
N ALA A 48 -2.69 4.29 9.90
CA ALA A 48 -2.50 2.86 10.15
C ALA A 48 -3.21 2.39 11.43
N ARG A 49 -3.18 3.20 12.47
CA ARG A 49 -3.88 2.90 13.74
C ARG A 49 -5.41 2.92 13.62
N ILE A 50 -5.96 3.52 12.53
CA ILE A 50 -7.39 3.45 12.18
C ILE A 50 -7.65 2.22 11.31
N ALA A 51 -6.81 2.01 10.28
CA ALA A 51 -7.03 0.98 9.28
C ALA A 51 -6.82 -0.44 9.81
N VAL A 52 -5.74 -0.67 10.59
CA VAL A 52 -5.35 -2.02 11.04
C VAL A 52 -6.42 -2.72 11.86
N PRO A 53 -7.04 -2.11 12.90
CA PRO A 53 -8.12 -2.75 13.65
C PRO A 53 -9.31 -3.14 12.76
N LEU A 54 -9.71 -2.25 11.85
CA LEU A 54 -10.84 -2.48 10.94
C LEU A 54 -10.57 -3.67 10.00
N LEU A 55 -9.36 -3.75 9.46
CA LEU A 55 -8.94 -4.83 8.60
C LEU A 55 -8.81 -6.16 9.37
N TRP A 56 -8.32 -6.11 10.63
CA TRP A 56 -8.26 -7.28 11.51
C TRP A 56 -9.66 -7.83 11.81
N GLU A 57 -10.59 -6.96 12.15
CA GLU A 57 -12.00 -7.31 12.39
C GLU A 57 -12.67 -7.85 11.11
N ALA A 58 -12.29 -7.32 9.94
CA ALA A 58 -12.78 -7.83 8.66
C ALA A 58 -12.26 -9.24 8.32
N GLY A 59 -11.17 -9.70 8.96
CA GLY A 59 -10.59 -11.03 8.76
C GLY A 59 -9.15 -11.05 8.26
N CYS A 60 -8.52 -9.90 8.01
CA CYS A 60 -7.10 -9.81 7.60
C CYS A 60 -6.16 -10.34 8.69
N ARG A 61 -5.13 -11.09 8.29
CA ARG A 61 -4.15 -11.68 9.22
C ARG A 61 -2.70 -11.43 8.82
N ASP A 62 -2.43 -10.83 7.66
CA ASP A 62 -1.11 -10.50 7.17
C ASP A 62 -1.05 -9.00 6.83
N PHE A 63 -0.24 -8.23 7.56
CA PHE A 63 -0.07 -6.79 7.41
C PHE A 63 1.34 -6.46 6.95
N PHE A 64 1.45 -5.69 5.87
CA PHE A 64 2.72 -5.35 5.26
C PHE A 64 3.03 -3.88 5.48
N VAL A 65 4.13 -3.62 6.16
CA VAL A 65 4.71 -2.30 6.41
C VAL A 65 6.09 -2.20 5.79
N THR A 66 6.66 -1.00 5.72
CA THR A 66 7.98 -0.78 5.10
C THR A 66 9.11 -1.00 6.08
N TYR A 67 9.05 -0.36 7.25
CA TYR A 67 10.11 -0.26 8.24
C TYR A 67 9.68 -0.69 9.64
N ALA A 68 10.66 -0.91 10.50
CA ALA A 68 10.44 -1.24 11.91
C ALA A 68 9.64 -0.16 12.68
N SER A 69 9.82 1.13 12.35
CA SER A 69 9.04 2.22 12.94
C SER A 69 7.54 2.10 12.64
N GLU A 70 7.17 1.81 11.39
CA GLU A 70 5.77 1.58 11.03
C GLU A 70 5.18 0.35 11.73
N ALA A 71 5.99 -0.70 11.92
CA ALA A 71 5.55 -1.87 12.69
C ALA A 71 5.36 -1.53 14.17
N ALA A 72 6.26 -0.74 14.77
CA ALA A 72 6.14 -0.31 16.14
C ALA A 72 4.86 0.50 16.40
N ASP A 73 4.39 1.27 15.42
CA ASP A 73 3.16 2.06 15.52
C ASP A 73 1.87 1.21 15.56
N ILE A 74 1.92 -0.06 15.15
CA ILE A 74 0.76 -0.94 15.06
C ILE A 74 0.88 -2.26 15.81
N ILE A 75 2.03 -2.53 16.45
CA ILE A 75 2.34 -3.83 17.07
C ILE A 75 1.44 -4.16 18.27
N ASP A 76 0.85 -3.14 18.90
CA ASP A 76 -0.10 -3.28 20.00
C ASP A 76 -1.54 -3.56 19.53
N LEU A 77 -1.80 -3.49 18.22
CA LEU A 77 -3.14 -3.61 17.64
C LEU A 77 -3.45 -5.02 17.12
N VAL A 78 -2.42 -5.78 16.76
CA VAL A 78 -2.54 -7.12 16.18
C VAL A 78 -1.43 -8.03 16.66
N ALA A 79 -1.55 -9.34 16.42
CA ALA A 79 -0.47 -10.27 16.76
C ALA A 79 0.83 -9.87 16.00
N PRO A 80 1.99 -9.71 16.67
CA PRO A 80 3.23 -9.29 16.02
C PRO A 80 3.61 -10.16 14.81
N ALA A 81 3.40 -11.47 14.88
CA ALA A 81 3.64 -12.40 13.78
C ALA A 81 2.77 -12.14 12.53
N SER A 82 1.72 -11.33 12.66
CA SER A 82 0.91 -10.87 11.51
C SER A 82 1.55 -9.71 10.75
N ILE A 83 2.58 -9.07 11.31
CA ILE A 83 3.23 -7.88 10.73
C ILE A 83 4.50 -8.31 10.00
N CYS A 84 4.69 -7.82 8.78
CA CYS A 84 5.81 -8.13 7.91
C CYS A 84 6.52 -6.87 7.42
N LEU A 85 7.85 -6.78 7.61
CA LEU A 85 8.71 -5.67 7.19
C LEU A 85 9.20 -5.89 5.76
N LEU A 86 8.63 -5.19 4.78
CA LEU A 86 8.93 -5.35 3.35
C LEU A 86 10.38 -5.03 2.97
N HIS A 87 11.01 -4.05 3.63
CA HIS A 87 12.40 -3.68 3.32
C HIS A 87 13.43 -4.57 4.01
N GLY A 88 12.97 -5.45 4.91
CA GLY A 88 13.85 -6.33 5.66
C GLY A 88 14.75 -5.61 6.65
N PRO A 89 15.69 -6.32 7.27
CA PRO A 89 16.60 -5.73 8.25
C PRO A 89 17.73 -4.97 7.54
N LEU A 90 17.77 -3.64 7.69
CA LEU A 90 18.81 -2.78 7.12
C LEU A 90 20.11 -2.80 7.97
N SER A 91 19.99 -3.15 9.25
CA SER A 91 21.10 -3.29 10.20
C SER A 91 20.92 -4.54 11.07
N ALA A 92 21.98 -4.93 11.80
CA ALA A 92 21.91 -5.99 12.81
C ALA A 92 20.90 -5.62 13.93
N ALA A 93 20.82 -4.34 14.29
CA ALA A 93 19.86 -3.86 15.28
C ALA A 93 18.41 -4.08 14.82
N ASP A 94 18.10 -3.85 13.53
CA ASP A 94 16.77 -4.12 12.97
C ASP A 94 16.41 -5.61 13.03
N ALA A 95 17.38 -6.49 12.71
CA ALA A 95 17.16 -7.93 12.76
C ALA A 95 16.91 -8.42 14.19
N ILE A 96 17.70 -7.94 15.16
CA ILE A 96 17.53 -8.25 16.58
C ILE A 96 16.18 -7.74 17.09
N TRP A 97 15.82 -6.48 16.74
CA TRP A 97 14.55 -5.90 17.13
C TRP A 97 13.37 -6.71 16.57
N ALA A 98 13.38 -7.00 15.28
CA ALA A 98 12.30 -7.74 14.63
C ALA A 98 12.06 -9.10 15.26
N ARG A 99 13.15 -9.83 15.59
CA ARG A 99 13.08 -11.10 16.32
C ARG A 99 12.52 -10.94 17.73
N SER A 100 13.00 -9.97 18.48
CA SER A 100 12.54 -9.75 19.87
C SER A 100 11.09 -9.28 19.92
N ALA A 101 10.66 -8.50 18.92
CA ALA A 101 9.28 -8.03 18.76
C ALA A 101 8.35 -9.11 18.19
N GLY A 102 8.89 -10.19 17.60
CA GLY A 102 8.11 -11.27 17.00
C GLY A 102 7.47 -10.90 15.66
N VAL A 103 7.98 -9.85 14.97
CA VAL A 103 7.51 -9.46 13.63
C VAL A 103 8.30 -10.18 12.54
N ARG A 104 7.69 -10.45 11.40
CA ARG A 104 8.35 -11.07 10.25
C ARG A 104 9.13 -10.05 9.45
N VAL A 105 10.21 -10.49 8.81
CA VAL A 105 11.03 -9.67 7.92
C VAL A 105 11.07 -10.30 6.54
N VAL A 106 11.10 -9.47 5.49
CA VAL A 106 11.35 -9.90 4.11
C VAL A 106 12.85 -9.81 3.83
N ILE A 107 13.47 -10.91 3.47
CA ILE A 107 14.86 -10.96 3.03
C ILE A 107 14.90 -10.63 1.53
N ASN A 108 15.64 -9.58 1.15
CA ASN A 108 15.72 -9.05 -0.21
C ASN A 108 17.11 -9.19 -0.85
N SER A 109 18.13 -9.58 -0.11
CA SER A 109 19.51 -9.66 -0.60
C SER A 109 20.35 -10.67 0.17
N LEU A 110 21.46 -11.12 -0.43
CA LEU A 110 22.45 -11.98 0.25
C LEU A 110 23.02 -11.32 1.52
N GLU A 111 23.17 -10.00 1.51
CA GLU A 111 23.63 -9.27 2.69
C GLU A 111 22.58 -9.33 3.82
N GLN A 112 21.30 -9.15 3.50
CA GLN A 112 20.23 -9.33 4.49
C GLN A 112 20.12 -10.79 4.95
N THR A 113 20.31 -11.76 4.05
CA THR A 113 20.37 -13.19 4.40
C THR A 113 21.45 -13.44 5.45
N ARG A 114 22.68 -13.00 5.19
CA ARG A 114 23.80 -13.14 6.13
C ARG A 114 23.47 -12.47 7.46
N ARG A 115 23.03 -11.22 7.43
CA ARG A 115 22.66 -10.44 8.63
C ARG A 115 21.59 -11.13 9.46
N TRP A 116 20.55 -11.69 8.83
CA TRP A 116 19.49 -12.41 9.50
C TRP A 116 20.03 -13.67 10.19
N LEU A 117 20.81 -14.49 9.48
CA LEU A 117 21.41 -15.71 10.01
C LEU A 117 22.40 -15.41 11.13
N ASP A 118 23.28 -14.41 10.99
CA ASP A 118 24.30 -14.02 11.99
C ASP A 118 23.67 -13.49 13.29
N THR A 119 22.48 -12.91 13.22
CA THR A 119 21.75 -12.45 14.40
C THR A 119 20.83 -13.52 15.02
N GLY A 120 20.93 -14.77 14.54
CA GLY A 120 20.24 -15.94 15.08
C GLY A 120 19.16 -16.52 14.18
N GLY A 121 18.87 -15.94 13.01
CA GLY A 121 17.93 -16.47 12.01
C GLY A 121 16.49 -16.64 12.54
N GLY A 122 15.82 -17.66 12.05
CA GLY A 122 14.43 -18.00 12.34
C GLY A 122 13.52 -17.81 11.13
N LEU A 123 12.22 -17.98 11.34
CA LEU A 123 11.22 -17.85 10.29
C LEU A 123 11.21 -16.43 9.71
N CYS A 124 11.28 -16.33 8.38
CA CYS A 124 11.28 -15.07 7.64
C CYS A 124 10.45 -15.20 6.37
N ASP A 125 10.20 -14.08 5.71
CA ASP A 125 9.69 -14.03 4.35
C ASP A 125 10.84 -13.74 3.39
N VAL A 126 10.72 -14.13 2.12
CA VAL A 126 11.75 -13.88 1.09
C VAL A 126 11.11 -13.24 -0.12
N MET A 127 11.70 -12.15 -0.60
CA MET A 127 11.37 -11.54 -1.89
C MET A 127 12.35 -12.04 -2.96
N VAL A 128 11.82 -12.51 -4.08
CA VAL A 128 12.59 -12.85 -5.28
C VAL A 128 12.30 -11.83 -6.36
N ASP A 129 13.34 -11.30 -6.98
CA ASP A 129 13.18 -10.39 -8.10
C ASP A 129 12.96 -11.18 -9.41
N THR A 130 11.74 -11.16 -9.89
CA THR A 130 11.36 -11.78 -11.16
C THR A 130 11.38 -10.82 -12.34
N GLY A 131 11.83 -9.57 -12.14
CA GLY A 131 12.04 -8.61 -13.22
C GLY A 131 11.61 -7.17 -12.95
N ILE A 132 11.16 -6.82 -11.75
CA ILE A 132 10.90 -5.41 -11.39
C ILE A 132 12.21 -4.64 -11.15
N ASN A 133 13.32 -5.33 -10.87
CA ASN A 133 14.65 -4.78 -10.64
C ASN A 133 14.68 -3.69 -9.55
N ARG A 134 14.02 -3.96 -8.43
CA ARG A 134 13.94 -3.02 -7.31
C ARG A 134 14.43 -3.62 -6.00
N LEU A 135 13.72 -4.59 -5.45
CA LEU A 135 14.07 -5.35 -4.25
C LEU A 135 13.80 -6.83 -4.53
N GLY A 136 14.58 -7.69 -3.91
CA GLY A 136 14.46 -9.14 -4.00
C GLY A 136 15.77 -9.82 -4.37
N LEU A 137 15.91 -11.07 -3.95
CA LEU A 137 17.02 -11.94 -4.34
C LEU A 137 16.97 -12.16 -5.86
N PRO A 138 18.08 -11.95 -6.58
CA PRO A 138 18.16 -12.34 -7.97
C PRO A 138 17.92 -13.84 -8.16
N MET A 139 17.25 -14.24 -9.23
CA MET A 139 16.99 -15.66 -9.56
C MET A 139 18.27 -16.50 -9.54
N THR A 140 19.39 -15.93 -9.94
CA THR A 140 20.71 -16.60 -9.96
C THR A 140 21.28 -16.91 -8.59
N THR A 141 20.76 -16.32 -7.53
CA THR A 141 21.26 -16.51 -6.15
C THR A 141 20.40 -17.47 -5.32
N LEU A 142 19.31 -18.00 -5.88
CA LEU A 142 18.42 -18.88 -5.13
C LEU A 142 19.09 -20.18 -4.68
N GLY A 143 20.10 -20.65 -5.43
CA GLY A 143 20.90 -21.83 -5.07
C GLY A 143 22.08 -21.56 -4.11
N ASP A 144 22.27 -20.31 -3.64
CA ASP A 144 23.32 -19.97 -2.70
C ASP A 144 23.11 -20.68 -1.34
N GLU A 145 24.19 -21.22 -0.76
CA GLU A 145 24.12 -22.01 0.48
C GLU A 145 23.54 -21.22 1.67
N LEU A 146 23.77 -19.90 1.73
CA LEU A 146 23.17 -19.04 2.76
C LEU A 146 21.66 -18.90 2.56
N VAL A 147 21.21 -18.75 1.32
CA VAL A 147 19.80 -18.63 0.99
C VAL A 147 19.06 -19.91 1.31
N GLN A 148 19.66 -21.07 1.01
CA GLN A 148 19.08 -22.39 1.29
C GLN A 148 18.97 -22.72 2.79
N ARG A 149 19.59 -21.92 3.68
CA ARG A 149 19.47 -22.06 5.15
C ARG A 149 18.30 -21.27 5.73
N LEU A 150 17.61 -20.45 4.93
CA LEU A 150 16.47 -19.67 5.41
C LEU A 150 15.27 -20.57 5.67
N GLU A 151 14.60 -20.35 6.80
CA GLU A 151 13.26 -20.89 7.06
C GLU A 151 12.22 -19.92 6.54
N ILE A 152 11.58 -20.27 5.41
CA ILE A 152 10.70 -19.33 4.67
C ILE A 152 9.23 -19.60 5.00
N ASP A 153 8.54 -18.57 5.54
CA ASP A 153 7.08 -18.58 5.63
C ASP A 153 6.49 -18.19 4.27
N VAL A 154 6.70 -16.97 3.81
CA VAL A 154 6.16 -16.50 2.52
C VAL A 154 7.29 -16.27 1.52
N LEU A 155 7.30 -17.05 0.46
CA LEU A 155 8.10 -16.76 -0.73
C LEU A 155 7.31 -15.83 -1.62
N MET A 156 7.83 -14.65 -1.90
CA MET A 156 7.08 -13.64 -2.65
C MET A 156 7.88 -13.02 -3.80
N SER A 157 7.16 -12.49 -4.76
CA SER A 157 7.70 -11.58 -5.77
C SER A 157 6.76 -10.38 -5.95
N HIS A 158 7.09 -9.46 -6.85
CA HIS A 158 6.29 -8.28 -7.10
C HIS A 158 6.20 -7.98 -8.59
N LEU A 159 4.97 -7.85 -9.08
CA LEU A 159 4.68 -7.55 -10.49
C LEU A 159 5.02 -6.09 -10.78
N ALA A 160 5.64 -5.86 -11.93
CA ALA A 160 6.06 -4.53 -12.39
C ALA A 160 4.92 -3.77 -13.09
N SER A 161 4.05 -4.49 -13.79
CA SER A 161 3.07 -3.91 -14.72
C SER A 161 1.72 -4.63 -14.63
N ALA A 162 1.30 -5.02 -13.40
CA ALA A 162 0.04 -5.75 -13.22
C ALA A 162 -1.22 -4.92 -13.56
N ASP A 163 -1.09 -3.60 -13.59
CA ASP A 163 -2.12 -2.64 -13.98
C ASP A 163 -2.30 -2.52 -15.50
N GLU A 164 -1.40 -3.10 -16.28
CA GLU A 164 -1.42 -3.11 -17.75
C GLU A 164 -1.53 -4.54 -18.31
N ASP A 165 -2.09 -4.65 -19.52
CA ASP A 165 -2.10 -5.90 -20.28
C ASP A 165 -0.82 -6.01 -21.09
N THR A 166 0.20 -6.61 -20.48
CA THR A 166 1.51 -6.81 -21.09
C THR A 166 1.98 -8.27 -20.98
N PRO A 167 2.65 -8.82 -22.01
CA PRO A 167 3.26 -10.15 -21.94
C PRO A 167 4.27 -10.30 -20.80
N PHE A 168 4.81 -9.19 -20.29
CA PHE A 168 5.78 -9.21 -19.21
C PHE A 168 5.19 -9.77 -17.89
N ASN A 169 3.89 -9.64 -17.66
CA ASN A 169 3.23 -10.26 -16.51
C ASN A 169 3.37 -11.79 -16.55
N ALA A 170 3.19 -12.41 -17.71
CA ALA A 170 3.37 -13.86 -17.89
C ALA A 170 4.84 -14.29 -17.71
N VAL A 171 5.79 -13.48 -18.17
CA VAL A 171 7.22 -13.73 -17.94
C VAL A 171 7.57 -13.70 -16.46
N GLN A 172 7.07 -12.72 -15.70
CA GLN A 172 7.28 -12.66 -14.26
C GLN A 172 6.61 -13.82 -13.52
N CYS A 173 5.40 -14.21 -13.95
CA CYS A 173 4.69 -15.37 -13.38
C CYS A 173 5.48 -16.67 -13.61
N ALA A 174 6.03 -16.90 -14.80
CA ALA A 174 6.85 -18.06 -15.09
C ALA A 174 8.12 -18.10 -14.20
N ARG A 175 8.86 -17.00 -14.10
CA ARG A 175 10.04 -16.89 -13.23
C ARG A 175 9.68 -17.09 -11.74
N TRP A 176 8.52 -16.62 -11.31
CA TRP A 176 8.04 -16.83 -9.95
C TRP A 176 7.74 -18.32 -9.68
N ASN A 177 7.15 -19.03 -10.66
CA ASN A 177 6.96 -20.48 -10.56
C ASN A 177 8.29 -21.23 -10.47
N ASP A 178 9.32 -20.81 -11.23
CA ASP A 178 10.66 -21.38 -11.11
C ASP A 178 11.24 -21.16 -9.71
N ALA A 179 11.05 -19.97 -9.11
CA ALA A 179 11.49 -19.68 -7.75
C ALA A 179 10.75 -20.54 -6.70
N ILE A 180 9.44 -20.75 -6.86
CA ILE A 180 8.63 -21.64 -6.02
C ILE A 180 9.19 -23.06 -6.04
N CYS A 181 9.57 -23.56 -7.21
CA CYS A 181 10.15 -24.90 -7.34
C CYS A 181 11.57 -25.01 -6.75
N ALA A 182 12.32 -23.90 -6.73
CA ALA A 182 13.72 -23.88 -6.29
C ALA A 182 13.89 -23.72 -4.77
N MET A 183 12.90 -23.19 -4.06
CA MET A 183 13.03 -22.81 -2.65
C MET A 183 11.91 -23.42 -1.79
N PRO A 184 12.25 -24.22 -0.75
CA PRO A 184 11.26 -24.66 0.22
C PRO A 184 10.62 -23.47 0.96
N HIS A 185 9.31 -23.42 1.03
CA HIS A 185 8.54 -22.35 1.70
C HIS A 185 7.20 -22.90 2.17
N ARG A 186 6.52 -22.17 3.05
CA ARG A 186 5.18 -22.56 3.54
C ARG A 186 4.06 -21.99 2.70
N ARG A 187 4.19 -20.76 2.24
CA ARG A 187 3.21 -20.00 1.47
C ARG A 187 3.89 -19.25 0.33
N ALA A 188 3.18 -19.03 -0.75
CA ALA A 188 3.64 -18.28 -1.92
C ALA A 188 2.77 -17.04 -2.16
N SER A 189 3.36 -15.93 -2.66
CA SER A 189 2.63 -14.69 -2.89
C SER A 189 3.22 -13.88 -4.03
N LEU A 190 2.40 -13.55 -5.05
CA LEU A 190 2.83 -12.71 -6.17
C LEU A 190 1.94 -11.45 -6.30
N ALA A 191 0.61 -11.61 -6.33
CA ALA A 191 -0.33 -10.55 -6.66
C ALA A 191 -0.36 -9.39 -5.66
N ASN A 192 -0.26 -8.17 -6.19
CA ASN A 192 -0.69 -6.92 -5.56
C ASN A 192 -2.18 -6.65 -5.91
N SER A 193 -2.70 -5.43 -5.65
CA SER A 193 -4.09 -5.07 -5.98
C SER A 193 -4.45 -5.37 -7.45
N ALA A 194 -3.63 -4.93 -8.40
CA ALA A 194 -3.87 -5.17 -9.82
C ALA A 194 -3.67 -6.64 -10.21
N GLY A 195 -2.66 -7.29 -9.62
CA GLY A 195 -2.33 -8.69 -9.89
C GLY A 195 -3.44 -9.67 -9.50
N ILE A 196 -4.32 -9.31 -8.57
CA ILE A 196 -5.52 -10.09 -8.23
C ILE A 196 -6.40 -10.30 -9.47
N MET A 197 -6.48 -9.33 -10.36
CA MET A 197 -7.31 -9.39 -11.57
C MET A 197 -6.65 -10.15 -12.73
N LEU A 198 -5.38 -10.54 -12.62
CA LEU A 198 -4.68 -11.35 -13.63
C LEU A 198 -5.04 -12.83 -13.55
N GLY A 199 -5.77 -13.24 -12.51
CA GLY A 199 -6.27 -14.62 -12.33
C GLY A 199 -5.47 -15.46 -11.35
N GLU A 200 -6.00 -16.65 -11.05
CA GLU A 200 -5.52 -17.54 -9.96
C GLU A 200 -4.03 -17.90 -10.07
N ALA A 201 -3.48 -17.99 -11.28
CA ALA A 201 -2.06 -18.31 -11.49
C ALA A 201 -1.10 -17.30 -10.87
N TYR A 202 -1.58 -16.08 -10.58
CA TYR A 202 -0.80 -15.00 -9.97
C TYR A 202 -1.00 -14.86 -8.45
N HIS A 203 -1.94 -15.59 -7.85
CA HIS A 203 -2.30 -15.36 -6.44
C HIS A 203 -1.33 -16.03 -5.46
N GLY A 204 -1.03 -17.33 -5.68
CA GLY A 204 -0.38 -18.18 -4.69
C GLY A 204 -1.32 -18.48 -3.52
N ASP A 205 -0.79 -18.47 -2.30
CA ASP A 205 -1.55 -18.68 -1.06
C ASP A 205 -1.98 -17.36 -0.40
N LEU A 206 -1.32 -16.26 -0.78
CA LEU A 206 -1.49 -14.95 -0.17
C LEU A 206 -1.37 -13.85 -1.22
N THR A 207 -2.38 -12.98 -1.32
CA THR A 207 -2.30 -11.74 -2.10
C THR A 207 -1.98 -10.54 -1.20
N ARG A 208 -1.39 -9.49 -1.76
CA ARG A 208 -0.92 -8.33 -1.00
C ARG A 208 -1.49 -7.02 -1.55
N PRO A 209 -2.82 -6.83 -1.51
CA PRO A 209 -3.43 -5.60 -1.94
C PRO A 209 -2.97 -4.42 -1.08
N GLY A 210 -2.84 -3.26 -1.72
CA GLY A 210 -2.56 -1.98 -1.11
C GLY A 210 -3.51 -0.92 -1.66
N LEU A 211 -3.25 -0.43 -2.87
CA LEU A 211 -3.99 0.67 -3.49
C LEU A 211 -5.52 0.51 -3.41
N SER A 212 -6.04 -0.67 -3.76
CA SER A 212 -7.48 -0.90 -3.82
C SER A 212 -8.14 -1.06 -2.46
N LEU A 213 -7.39 -1.33 -1.38
CA LEU A 213 -7.93 -1.26 -0.02
C LEU A 213 -8.47 0.14 0.28
N TYR A 214 -7.76 1.17 -0.17
CA TYR A 214 -8.04 2.58 0.12
C TYR A 214 -8.88 3.28 -0.96
N GLY A 215 -9.45 2.50 -1.89
CA GLY A 215 -10.37 3.01 -2.91
C GLY A 215 -9.72 3.33 -4.27
N GLY A 216 -8.40 3.06 -4.44
CA GLY A 216 -7.74 3.21 -5.72
C GLY A 216 -8.13 2.10 -6.69
N ILE A 217 -8.50 2.47 -7.91
CA ILE A 217 -8.86 1.52 -8.97
C ILE A 217 -7.57 1.07 -9.67
N ALA A 218 -7.07 -0.09 -9.27
CA ALA A 218 -5.81 -0.64 -9.79
C ALA A 218 -5.95 -1.18 -11.21
N ARG A 219 -7.16 -1.63 -11.59
CA ARG A 219 -7.54 -2.04 -12.95
C ARG A 219 -9.01 -1.66 -13.21
N PRO A 220 -9.40 -1.31 -14.45
CA PRO A 220 -10.76 -0.88 -14.78
C PRO A 220 -11.83 -1.87 -14.32
N GLU A 221 -11.55 -3.16 -14.34
CA GLU A 221 -12.48 -4.24 -13.95
C GLU A 221 -12.88 -4.16 -12.47
N MET A 222 -12.08 -3.50 -11.65
CA MET A 222 -12.36 -3.31 -10.22
C MET A 222 -13.28 -2.13 -9.93
N ALA A 223 -13.57 -1.28 -10.91
CA ALA A 223 -14.26 0.00 -10.69
C ALA A 223 -15.67 -0.14 -10.08
N ALA A 224 -16.38 -1.21 -10.38
CA ALA A 224 -17.71 -1.47 -9.82
C ALA A 224 -17.69 -2.07 -8.41
N GLU A 225 -16.54 -2.60 -7.97
CA GLU A 225 -16.41 -3.38 -6.74
C GLU A 225 -15.70 -2.60 -5.62
N ILE A 226 -14.78 -1.71 -5.98
CA ILE A 226 -13.97 -0.95 -5.03
C ILE A 226 -14.62 0.38 -4.70
N ARG A 227 -14.81 0.64 -3.42
CA ARG A 227 -15.44 1.85 -2.89
C ARG A 227 -14.38 2.86 -2.47
N GLN A 228 -14.67 4.15 -2.64
CA GLN A 228 -13.82 5.23 -2.13
C GLN A 228 -13.81 5.21 -0.59
N VAL A 229 -12.61 5.27 0.00
CA VAL A 229 -12.40 5.22 1.45
C VAL A 229 -12.09 6.60 2.02
N ALA A 230 -11.18 7.34 1.38
CA ALA A 230 -10.72 8.62 1.88
C ALA A 230 -11.42 9.78 1.16
N ARG A 231 -11.98 10.72 1.95
CA ARG A 231 -12.67 11.92 1.45
C ARG A 231 -12.09 13.16 2.10
N PRO A 232 -11.23 13.93 1.40
CA PRO A 232 -10.79 15.23 1.89
C PRO A 232 -11.98 16.19 1.94
N MET A 233 -12.20 16.80 3.10
CA MET A 233 -13.25 17.80 3.35
C MET A 233 -12.58 19.13 3.68
N ALA A 234 -12.84 20.16 2.86
CA ALA A 234 -12.27 21.49 3.05
C ALA A 234 -13.37 22.54 3.22
N ALA A 235 -13.23 23.39 4.22
CA ALA A 235 -14.17 24.49 4.44
C ALA A 235 -14.08 25.53 3.30
N ILE A 236 -15.21 26.07 2.87
CA ILE A 236 -15.26 27.26 2.02
C ILE A 236 -15.00 28.47 2.89
N MET A 237 -13.83 29.10 2.73
CA MET A 237 -13.41 30.26 3.53
C MET A 237 -14.05 31.56 3.05
N GLN A 238 -14.29 31.69 1.74
CA GLN A 238 -14.86 32.89 1.14
C GLN A 238 -15.52 32.55 -0.20
N VAL A 239 -16.63 33.20 -0.48
CA VAL A 239 -17.25 33.25 -1.82
C VAL A 239 -17.29 34.69 -2.29
N ARG A 240 -16.94 34.93 -3.54
CA ARG A 240 -17.02 36.24 -4.18
C ARG A 240 -17.57 36.13 -5.60
N GLU A 241 -18.19 37.21 -6.05
CA GLU A 241 -18.54 37.38 -7.46
C GLU A 241 -17.39 38.07 -8.19
N ILE A 242 -17.09 37.63 -9.39
CA ILE A 242 -16.11 38.22 -10.29
C ILE A 242 -16.73 38.45 -11.66
N SER A 243 -16.29 39.52 -12.33
CA SER A 243 -16.79 39.91 -13.64
C SER A 243 -16.08 39.17 -14.76
N ALA A 244 -16.69 39.15 -15.95
CA ALA A 244 -16.00 38.68 -17.15
C ALA A 244 -14.67 39.41 -17.37
N GLY A 245 -13.61 38.66 -17.68
CA GLY A 245 -12.27 39.19 -17.88
C GLY A 245 -11.41 39.32 -16.62
N GLU A 246 -11.96 39.14 -15.41
CA GLU A 246 -11.15 39.14 -14.18
C GLU A 246 -10.37 37.83 -14.02
N GLY A 247 -9.11 37.95 -13.58
CA GLY A 247 -8.21 36.82 -13.35
C GLY A 247 -8.33 36.24 -11.95
N VAL A 248 -8.14 34.94 -11.79
CA VAL A 248 -8.14 34.25 -10.50
C VAL A 248 -6.76 33.64 -10.20
N GLY A 249 -6.26 33.91 -8.99
CA GLY A 249 -5.05 33.31 -8.45
C GLY A 249 -3.76 33.87 -9.04
N TYR A 250 -2.65 33.16 -8.80
CA TYR A 250 -1.33 33.56 -9.29
C TYR A 250 -1.27 33.60 -10.82
N ASN A 251 -0.72 34.69 -11.34
CA ASN A 251 -0.54 34.94 -12.78
C ASN A 251 -1.85 34.99 -13.57
N SER A 252 -3.01 35.11 -12.90
CA SER A 252 -4.33 35.13 -13.55
C SER A 252 -4.49 34.00 -14.61
N THR A 253 -4.04 32.81 -14.28
CA THR A 253 -4.04 31.65 -15.22
C THR A 253 -5.45 31.27 -15.64
N PHE A 254 -6.45 31.51 -14.77
CA PHE A 254 -7.86 31.44 -15.10
C PHE A 254 -8.41 32.85 -15.26
N ILE A 255 -9.01 33.13 -16.41
CA ILE A 255 -9.76 34.35 -16.69
C ILE A 255 -11.23 34.01 -16.74
N ALA A 256 -12.06 34.75 -16.00
CA ALA A 256 -13.50 34.53 -15.96
C ALA A 256 -14.13 34.78 -17.35
N PRO A 257 -14.79 33.80 -17.97
CA PRO A 257 -15.41 33.98 -19.29
C PRO A 257 -16.72 34.77 -19.22
N ALA A 258 -17.33 34.85 -18.04
CA ALA A 258 -18.57 35.57 -17.75
C ALA A 258 -18.57 35.96 -16.27
N MET A 259 -19.52 36.75 -15.81
CA MET A 259 -19.79 36.97 -14.39
C MET A 259 -20.05 35.61 -13.72
N MET A 260 -19.32 35.32 -12.64
CA MET A 260 -19.41 34.05 -11.95
C MET A 260 -19.06 34.14 -10.47
N ARG A 261 -19.49 33.15 -9.69
CA ARG A 261 -19.10 33.02 -8.27
C ARG A 261 -17.87 32.14 -8.16
N VAL A 262 -16.90 32.56 -7.35
CA VAL A 262 -15.68 31.83 -7.05
C VAL A 262 -15.59 31.57 -5.55
N GLY A 263 -15.35 30.30 -5.17
CA GLY A 263 -15.12 29.89 -3.78
C GLY A 263 -13.65 29.68 -3.49
N VAL A 264 -13.17 30.20 -2.38
CA VAL A 264 -11.84 29.91 -1.83
C VAL A 264 -12.01 28.86 -0.75
N ILE A 265 -11.29 27.75 -0.85
CA ILE A 265 -11.35 26.62 0.07
C ILE A 265 -10.07 26.48 0.89
N ALA A 266 -10.17 25.86 2.06
CA ALA A 266 -9.06 25.60 2.97
C ALA A 266 -8.22 24.37 2.54
N LEU A 267 -7.72 24.39 1.30
CA LEU A 267 -6.86 23.33 0.75
C LEU A 267 -5.83 23.98 -0.18
N GLY A 268 -4.56 23.67 0.02
CA GLY A 268 -3.48 24.26 -0.75
C GLY A 268 -2.26 23.36 -0.91
N TYR A 269 -1.14 23.96 -1.34
CA TYR A 269 0.09 23.23 -1.63
C TYR A 269 0.68 22.51 -0.40
N ALA A 270 0.55 23.10 0.78
CA ALA A 270 1.02 22.51 2.04
C ALA A 270 0.26 21.23 2.42
N ASP A 271 -0.94 21.06 1.87
CA ASP A 271 -1.81 19.92 2.11
C ASP A 271 -1.65 18.83 1.03
N GLY A 272 -0.69 19.00 0.11
CA GLY A 272 -0.42 18.06 -0.97
C GLY A 272 -1.20 18.32 -2.26
N TYR A 273 -1.99 19.43 -2.35
CA TYR A 273 -2.66 19.78 -3.60
C TYR A 273 -1.64 20.32 -4.62
N LEU A 274 -1.34 19.51 -5.62
CA LEU A 274 -0.29 19.84 -6.59
C LEU A 274 -0.76 20.89 -7.60
N ARG A 275 0.11 21.83 -7.94
CA ARG A 275 -0.18 22.86 -8.96
C ARG A 275 -0.57 22.29 -10.33
N CYS A 276 -0.06 21.11 -10.69
CA CYS A 276 -0.41 20.43 -11.94
C CYS A 276 -1.88 19.96 -12.01
N TRP A 277 -2.60 19.95 -10.88
CA TRP A 277 -4.03 19.68 -10.82
C TRP A 277 -4.91 20.92 -11.06
N SER A 278 -4.30 22.09 -11.19
CA SER A 278 -5.00 23.33 -11.57
C SER A 278 -5.51 23.28 -13.02
N GLY A 279 -6.34 24.26 -13.39
CA GLY A 279 -6.84 24.41 -14.77
C GLY A 279 -7.95 23.43 -15.15
N GLY A 280 -8.87 23.16 -14.22
CA GLY A 280 -10.06 22.31 -14.49
C GLY A 280 -9.81 20.81 -14.36
N LYS A 281 -8.63 20.38 -13.87
CA LYS A 281 -8.32 18.96 -13.67
C LYS A 281 -8.83 18.41 -12.33
N GLY A 282 -9.19 19.26 -11.39
CA GLY A 282 -9.79 18.90 -10.11
C GLY A 282 -11.28 19.23 -10.10
N ALA A 283 -12.09 18.43 -9.42
CA ALA A 283 -13.48 18.68 -9.15
C ALA A 283 -13.78 18.53 -7.66
N MET A 284 -14.70 19.33 -7.14
CA MET A 284 -15.16 19.27 -5.76
C MET A 284 -16.68 19.23 -5.75
N LYS A 285 -17.22 18.46 -4.81
CA LYS A 285 -18.63 18.46 -4.50
C LYS A 285 -18.87 19.45 -3.34
N VAL A 286 -19.80 20.34 -3.49
CA VAL A 286 -20.27 21.23 -2.41
C VAL A 286 -21.49 20.56 -1.77
N GLU A 287 -21.46 20.37 -0.45
CA GLU A 287 -22.55 19.85 0.37
C GLU A 287 -23.23 20.99 1.13
#